data_a77575c09260c27838c48c3e1bbcf178
#
_entry.id   a77575c09260c27838c48c3e1bbcf178
#
_cell.length_a   1.000
_cell.length_b   1.000
_cell.length_c   1.000
_cell.angle_alpha   90.00
_cell.angle_beta   90.00
_cell.angle_gamma   90.00
#
_symmetry.space_group_name_H-M   'P 1'
#
loop_
_entity.id
_entity.type
_entity.pdbx_description
1 polymer ?
#
loop_
_entity_poly.entity_id
_entity_poly.type
_entity_poly.pdbx_seq_one_letter_code
_entity_poly.pdbx_strand_id
1 'polypeptide(L)'
;MDKEGNLSFISELTEVFKNKQQQFIQFAYSYVRDKEDAEDIVMSAFTTMWERRDELQVHTNISALLLTAIKNRSLNYLQHQEVRMNAEQQISNMKQKEIALRISTLEACDPEKLFCDEIQSIIHTAINELPSTSRQIFILSRINNMSNKEIATRMDISVKTVEFHITRSLKQLRAKLKDYQFVWIWL
;
A
#
# COMPACT_ATOMS: atom_id res chain seq x y z
N MET A 1 -12.70 30.29 3.87
CA MET A 1 -11.50 29.67 3.24
C MET A 1 -11.25 30.38 1.92
N ASP A 2 -10.04 30.86 1.72
CA ASP A 2 -9.71 31.65 0.53
C ASP A 2 -9.69 30.72 -0.71
N LYS A 3 -10.20 31.24 -1.85
CA LYS A 3 -10.24 30.47 -3.12
C LYS A 3 -8.86 29.95 -3.54
N GLU A 4 -7.79 30.62 -3.17
CA GLU A 4 -6.41 30.21 -3.45
C GLU A 4 -5.97 28.98 -2.66
N GLY A 5 -6.34 28.86 -1.38
CA GLY A 5 -6.02 27.68 -0.56
C GLY A 5 -6.72 26.40 -1.04
N ASN A 6 -7.95 26.54 -1.54
CA ASN A 6 -8.71 25.41 -2.08
C ASN A 6 -8.12 24.92 -3.43
N LEU A 7 -7.70 25.84 -4.30
CA LEU A 7 -7.03 25.51 -5.57
C LEU A 7 -5.68 24.79 -5.33
N SER A 8 -4.91 25.24 -4.34
CA SER A 8 -3.64 24.62 -3.96
C SER A 8 -3.86 23.19 -3.44
N PHE A 9 -4.85 22.98 -2.54
CA PHE A 9 -5.20 21.64 -2.03
C PHE A 9 -5.66 20.69 -3.13
N ILE A 10 -6.50 21.15 -4.06
CA ILE A 10 -6.98 20.36 -5.19
C ILE A 10 -5.81 19.92 -6.08
N SER A 11 -4.89 20.83 -6.37
CA SER A 11 -3.70 20.53 -7.18
C SER A 11 -2.84 19.46 -6.50
N GLU A 12 -2.54 19.65 -5.20
CA GLU A 12 -1.74 18.73 -4.43
C GLU A 12 -2.40 17.34 -4.27
N LEU A 13 -3.72 17.29 -3.98
CA LEU A 13 -4.49 16.05 -3.89
C LEU A 13 -4.44 15.28 -5.21
N THR A 14 -4.60 15.99 -6.33
CA THR A 14 -4.57 15.37 -7.67
C THR A 14 -3.17 14.84 -8.00
N GLU A 15 -2.14 15.58 -7.65
CA GLU A 15 -0.75 15.18 -7.86
C GLU A 15 -0.37 13.96 -7.00
N VAL A 16 -0.71 13.99 -5.72
CA VAL A 16 -0.50 12.85 -4.80
C VAL A 16 -1.21 11.60 -5.31
N PHE A 17 -2.46 11.73 -5.73
CA PHE A 17 -3.21 10.60 -6.25
C PHE A 17 -2.57 10.06 -7.53
N LYS A 18 -2.26 10.91 -8.50
CA LYS A 18 -1.62 10.52 -9.76
C LYS A 18 -0.29 9.79 -9.54
N ASN A 19 0.52 10.28 -8.62
CA ASN A 19 1.86 9.75 -8.37
C ASN A 19 1.87 8.51 -7.48
N LYS A 20 0.90 8.36 -6.57
CA LYS A 20 0.88 7.31 -5.55
C LYS A 20 -0.32 6.35 -5.64
N GLN A 21 -1.18 6.48 -6.67
CA GLN A 21 -2.37 5.64 -6.82
C GLN A 21 -2.05 4.15 -6.72
N GLN A 22 -1.01 3.70 -7.41
CA GLN A 22 -0.62 2.29 -7.42
C GLN A 22 -0.16 1.81 -6.03
N GLN A 23 0.54 2.65 -5.29
CA GLN A 23 0.96 2.35 -3.92
C GLN A 23 -0.26 2.20 -3.00
N PHE A 24 -1.25 3.09 -3.13
CA PHE A 24 -2.50 3.00 -2.38
C PHE A 24 -3.29 1.73 -2.72
N ILE A 25 -3.38 1.36 -4.00
CA ILE A 25 -4.02 0.10 -4.43
C ILE A 25 -3.27 -1.10 -3.87
N GLN A 26 -1.94 -1.12 -3.90
CA GLN A 26 -1.16 -2.20 -3.32
C GLN A 26 -1.35 -2.30 -1.81
N PHE A 27 -1.42 -1.16 -1.11
CA PHE A 27 -1.73 -1.13 0.32
C PHE A 27 -3.10 -1.79 0.59
N ALA A 28 -4.17 -1.34 -0.07
CA ALA A 28 -5.48 -1.94 0.08
C ALA A 28 -5.48 -3.43 -0.27
N TYR A 29 -4.88 -3.80 -1.40
CA TYR A 29 -4.78 -5.18 -1.86
C TYR A 29 -4.05 -6.11 -0.88
N SER A 30 -3.03 -5.61 -0.18
CA SER A 30 -2.29 -6.41 0.80
C SER A 30 -3.18 -6.95 1.93
N TYR A 31 -4.28 -6.26 2.22
CA TYR A 31 -5.27 -6.64 3.23
C TYR A 31 -6.51 -7.31 2.64
N VAL A 32 -7.15 -6.69 1.62
CA VAL A 32 -8.41 -7.22 1.07
C VAL A 32 -8.22 -8.44 0.19
N ARG A 33 -7.05 -8.59 -0.48
CA ARG A 33 -6.70 -9.71 -1.35
C ARG A 33 -7.58 -9.86 -2.59
N ASP A 34 -8.36 -8.85 -2.90
CA ASP A 34 -9.10 -8.72 -4.13
C ASP A 34 -8.69 -7.40 -4.81
N LYS A 35 -8.44 -7.45 -6.11
CA LYS A 35 -7.91 -6.30 -6.85
C LYS A 35 -9.00 -5.27 -7.12
N GLU A 36 -10.19 -5.72 -7.50
CA GLU A 36 -11.34 -4.85 -7.80
C GLU A 36 -11.77 -4.12 -6.53
N ASP A 37 -11.93 -4.85 -5.44
CA ASP A 37 -12.25 -4.26 -4.12
C ASP A 37 -11.18 -3.28 -3.65
N ALA A 38 -9.89 -3.56 -3.89
CA ALA A 38 -8.79 -2.66 -3.53
C ALA A 38 -8.84 -1.36 -4.34
N GLU A 39 -9.09 -1.43 -5.65
CA GLU A 39 -9.27 -0.29 -6.54
C GLU A 39 -10.49 0.55 -6.13
N ASP A 40 -11.61 -0.08 -5.84
CA ASP A 40 -12.85 0.58 -5.38
C ASP A 40 -12.65 1.30 -4.05
N ILE A 41 -11.97 0.67 -3.09
CA ILE A 41 -11.64 1.28 -1.80
C ILE A 41 -10.82 2.55 -1.99
N VAL A 42 -9.80 2.50 -2.84
CA VAL A 42 -8.92 3.65 -3.11
C VAL A 42 -9.67 4.77 -3.82
N MET A 43 -10.46 4.44 -4.84
CA MET A 43 -11.28 5.43 -5.56
C MET A 43 -12.31 6.07 -4.65
N SER A 44 -13.00 5.30 -3.82
CA SER A 44 -13.95 5.81 -2.83
C SER A 44 -13.30 6.71 -1.79
N ALA A 45 -12.09 6.39 -1.33
CA ALA A 45 -11.33 7.24 -0.41
C ALA A 45 -10.98 8.59 -1.05
N PHE A 46 -10.49 8.56 -2.29
CA PHE A 46 -10.16 9.77 -3.06
C PHE A 46 -11.39 10.64 -3.30
N THR A 47 -12.49 10.06 -3.77
CA THR A 47 -13.75 10.76 -4.05
C THR A 47 -14.29 11.45 -2.80
N THR A 48 -14.30 10.76 -1.66
CA THR A 48 -14.74 11.36 -0.39
C THR A 48 -13.87 12.54 0.03
N MET A 49 -12.55 12.42 -0.16
CA MET A 49 -11.62 13.51 0.17
C MET A 49 -11.79 14.70 -0.78
N TRP A 50 -12.04 14.43 -2.05
CA TRP A 50 -12.37 15.45 -3.04
C TRP A 50 -13.67 16.19 -2.71
N GLU A 51 -14.71 15.48 -2.30
CA GLU A 51 -15.99 16.06 -1.91
C GLU A 51 -15.87 16.94 -0.67
N ARG A 52 -15.04 16.52 0.30
CA ARG A 52 -14.80 17.24 1.56
C ARG A 52 -13.63 18.22 1.54
N ARG A 53 -13.08 18.54 0.39
CA ARG A 53 -11.91 19.41 0.24
C ARG A 53 -12.03 20.75 0.93
N ASP A 54 -13.26 21.29 1.03
CA ASP A 54 -13.52 22.58 1.65
C ASP A 54 -13.44 22.55 3.19
N GLU A 55 -13.49 21.36 3.77
CA GLU A 55 -13.41 21.10 5.22
C GLU A 55 -11.95 20.86 5.68
N LEU A 56 -11.04 20.56 4.75
CA LEU A 56 -9.68 20.14 5.04
C LEU A 56 -8.71 21.34 5.15
N GLN A 57 -7.78 21.27 6.12
CA GLN A 57 -6.82 22.36 6.35
C GLN A 57 -5.62 22.26 5.40
N VAL A 58 -5.11 23.42 4.96
CA VAL A 58 -4.05 23.57 3.95
C VAL A 58 -2.68 22.96 4.34
N HIS A 59 -2.49 22.56 5.60
CA HIS A 59 -1.20 22.02 6.09
C HIS A 59 -1.23 20.52 6.42
N THR A 60 -2.23 19.80 5.91
CA THR A 60 -2.38 18.38 6.22
C THR A 60 -1.56 17.52 5.24
N ASN A 61 -0.86 16.53 5.74
CA ASN A 61 -0.20 15.54 4.89
C ASN A 61 -1.27 14.71 4.13
N ILE A 62 -1.55 15.11 2.89
CA ILE A 62 -2.59 14.52 2.03
C ILE A 62 -2.37 13.03 1.83
N SER A 63 -1.12 12.60 1.69
CA SER A 63 -0.80 11.18 1.52
C SER A 63 -1.16 10.35 2.76
N ALA A 64 -0.86 10.86 3.96
CA ALA A 64 -1.22 10.18 5.21
C ALA A 64 -2.74 10.17 5.41
N LEU A 65 -3.42 11.25 5.07
CA LEU A 65 -4.86 11.37 5.18
C LEU A 65 -5.59 10.40 4.23
N LEU A 66 -5.15 10.32 2.97
CA LEU A 66 -5.66 9.33 2.00
C LEU A 66 -5.43 7.90 2.50
N LEU A 67 -4.23 7.60 2.98
CA LEU A 67 -3.93 6.27 3.49
C LEU A 67 -4.78 5.92 4.72
N THR A 68 -5.04 6.88 5.60
CA THR A 68 -5.95 6.71 6.75
C THR A 68 -7.37 6.38 6.27
N ALA A 69 -7.86 7.09 5.26
CA ALA A 69 -9.17 6.82 4.68
C ALA A 69 -9.24 5.43 4.04
N ILE A 70 -8.19 5.03 3.32
CA ILE A 70 -8.06 3.70 2.69
C ILE A 70 -7.98 2.61 3.78
N LYS A 71 -7.15 2.81 4.81
CA LYS A 71 -7.05 1.92 5.97
C LYS A 71 -8.43 1.64 6.58
N ASN A 72 -9.17 2.70 6.90
CA ASN A 72 -10.47 2.58 7.54
C ASN A 72 -11.49 1.83 6.67
N ARG A 73 -11.47 2.08 5.34
CA ARG A 73 -12.34 1.34 4.40
C ARG A 73 -11.96 -0.12 4.26
N SER A 74 -10.66 -0.41 4.19
CA SER A 74 -10.17 -1.79 4.15
C SER A 74 -10.51 -2.54 5.44
N LEU A 75 -10.43 -1.87 6.59
CA LEU A 75 -10.81 -2.44 7.87
C LEU A 75 -12.31 -2.78 7.91
N ASN A 76 -13.16 -1.85 7.50
CA ASN A 76 -14.59 -2.08 7.39
C ASN A 76 -14.92 -3.24 6.46
N TYR A 77 -14.26 -3.33 5.31
CA TYR A 77 -14.43 -4.44 4.36
C TYR A 77 -14.09 -5.79 5.02
N LEU A 78 -12.95 -5.88 5.72
CA LEU A 78 -12.54 -7.10 6.40
C LEU A 78 -13.50 -7.50 7.54
N GLN A 79 -13.97 -6.53 8.32
CA GLN A 79 -14.95 -6.77 9.38
C GLN A 79 -16.28 -7.29 8.81
N HIS A 80 -16.73 -6.74 7.67
CA HIS A 80 -17.90 -7.28 6.97
C HIS A 80 -17.67 -8.70 6.44
N GLN A 81 -16.48 -9.01 5.93
CA GLN A 81 -16.13 -10.37 5.55
C GLN A 81 -16.13 -11.32 6.74
N GLU A 82 -15.57 -10.91 7.88
CA GLU A 82 -15.56 -11.71 9.11
C GLU A 82 -16.98 -12.03 9.59
N VAL A 83 -17.87 -11.03 9.60
CA VAL A 83 -19.28 -11.23 9.97
C VAL A 83 -19.99 -12.20 9.03
N ARG A 84 -19.79 -12.09 7.70
CA ARG A 84 -20.32 -13.04 6.71
C ARG A 84 -19.83 -14.46 6.97
N MET A 85 -18.53 -14.63 7.19
CA MET A 85 -17.92 -15.94 7.45
C MET A 85 -18.44 -16.57 8.73
N ASN A 86 -18.66 -15.77 9.78
CA ASN A 86 -19.22 -16.25 11.04
C ASN A 86 -20.69 -16.69 10.91
N ALA A 87 -21.44 -16.11 9.97
CA ALA A 87 -22.82 -16.50 9.66
C ALA A 87 -22.90 -17.79 8.82
N GLU A 88 -21.89 -18.08 8.02
CA GLU A 88 -21.77 -19.30 7.21
C GLU A 88 -21.09 -20.41 8.03
N GLN A 89 -21.89 -21.24 8.72
CA GLN A 89 -21.45 -22.28 9.67
C GLN A 89 -20.45 -23.34 9.15
N GLN A 90 -19.97 -23.26 7.91
CA GLN A 90 -19.10 -24.24 7.26
C GLN A 90 -17.68 -23.74 6.95
N ILE A 91 -17.28 -22.56 7.43
CA ILE A 91 -15.97 -21.99 7.07
C ILE A 91 -14.87 -22.53 7.98
N SER A 92 -13.76 -22.93 7.36
CA SER A 92 -12.56 -23.41 8.00
C SER A 92 -12.02 -22.40 9.03
N ASN A 93 -11.73 -22.85 10.26
CA ASN A 93 -11.04 -22.10 11.33
C ASN A 93 -9.77 -21.37 10.84
N MET A 94 -9.16 -21.86 9.77
CA MET A 94 -7.94 -21.29 9.17
C MET A 94 -8.21 -19.95 8.45
N LYS A 95 -9.33 -19.86 7.72
CA LYS A 95 -9.75 -18.60 7.04
C LYS A 95 -10.15 -17.53 8.04
N GLN A 96 -10.84 -17.92 9.10
CA GLN A 96 -11.21 -16.98 10.18
C GLN A 96 -9.98 -16.40 10.88
N LYS A 97 -8.98 -17.24 11.20
CA LYS A 97 -7.71 -16.79 11.79
C LYS A 97 -6.92 -15.87 10.84
N GLU A 98 -6.94 -16.14 9.55
CA GLU A 98 -6.28 -15.30 8.55
C GLU A 98 -6.91 -13.90 8.49
N ILE A 99 -8.22 -13.79 8.47
CA ILE A 99 -8.91 -12.49 8.46
C ILE A 99 -8.67 -11.73 9.77
N ALA A 100 -8.78 -12.39 10.92
CA ALA A 100 -8.49 -11.78 12.20
C ALA A 100 -7.05 -11.24 12.29
N LEU A 101 -6.08 -11.95 11.73
CA LEU A 101 -4.69 -11.48 11.65
C LEU A 101 -4.57 -10.24 10.73
N ARG A 102 -5.25 -10.21 9.60
CA ARG A 102 -5.24 -9.05 8.70
C ARG A 102 -5.86 -7.82 9.38
N ILE A 103 -6.97 -8.00 10.08
CA ILE A 103 -7.63 -6.94 10.87
C ILE A 103 -6.67 -6.39 11.91
N SER A 104 -6.09 -7.23 12.77
CA SER A 104 -5.19 -6.78 13.82
C SER A 104 -3.93 -6.10 13.29
N THR A 105 -3.40 -6.58 12.17
CA THR A 105 -2.23 -5.96 11.51
C THR A 105 -2.59 -4.60 10.94
N LEU A 106 -3.76 -4.45 10.33
CA LEU A 106 -4.22 -3.20 9.75
C LEU A 106 -4.57 -2.18 10.85
N GLU A 107 -5.15 -2.61 11.96
CA GLU A 107 -5.41 -1.75 13.13
C GLU A 107 -4.12 -1.17 13.70
N ALA A 108 -3.07 -1.96 13.79
CA ALA A 108 -1.76 -1.54 14.27
C ALA A 108 -0.99 -0.63 13.30
N CYS A 109 -1.42 -0.53 12.04
CA CYS A 109 -0.81 0.34 11.04
C CYS A 109 -1.03 1.81 11.37
N ASP A 110 0.05 2.61 11.38
CA ASP A 110 0.02 4.06 11.57
C ASP A 110 0.34 4.75 10.24
N PRO A 111 -0.67 5.33 9.55
CA PRO A 111 -0.48 5.97 8.25
C PRO A 111 0.43 7.19 8.28
N GLU A 112 0.46 7.94 9.37
CA GLU A 112 1.32 9.13 9.50
C GLU A 112 2.79 8.73 9.51
N LYS A 113 3.14 7.65 10.21
CA LYS A 113 4.50 7.12 10.23
C LYS A 113 4.95 6.61 8.86
N LEU A 114 4.03 6.06 8.05
CA LEU A 114 4.37 5.56 6.72
C LEU A 114 4.83 6.67 5.75
N PHE A 115 4.38 7.89 5.96
CA PHE A 115 4.73 9.05 5.13
C PHE A 115 5.69 10.04 5.82
N CYS A 116 6.26 9.64 6.97
CA CYS A 116 7.34 10.40 7.58
C CYS A 116 8.58 10.38 6.67
N ASP A 117 9.17 11.56 6.41
CA ASP A 117 10.33 11.70 5.52
C ASP A 117 11.52 10.82 5.98
N GLU A 118 11.67 10.64 7.27
CA GLU A 118 12.69 9.77 7.85
C GLU A 118 12.51 8.31 7.41
N ILE A 119 11.30 7.78 7.47
CA ILE A 119 10.99 6.40 7.06
C ILE A 119 11.14 6.23 5.57
N GLN A 120 10.69 7.19 4.77
CA GLN A 120 10.90 7.19 3.32
C GLN A 120 12.40 7.15 2.98
N SER A 121 13.20 7.95 3.69
CA SER A 121 14.66 7.95 3.54
C SER A 121 15.29 6.60 3.91
N ILE A 122 14.86 5.98 5.01
CA ILE A 122 15.33 4.66 5.45
C ILE A 122 15.00 3.58 4.41
N ILE A 123 13.76 3.58 3.91
CA ILE A 123 13.32 2.65 2.86
C ILE A 123 14.16 2.82 1.59
N HIS A 124 14.32 4.08 1.14
CA HIS A 124 15.10 4.39 -0.06
C HIS A 124 16.57 3.95 0.09
N THR A 125 17.17 4.20 1.24
CA THR A 125 18.54 3.76 1.55
C THR A 125 18.64 2.23 1.52
N ALA A 126 17.70 1.52 2.15
CA ALA A 126 17.69 0.06 2.18
C ALA A 126 17.54 -0.55 0.77
N ILE A 127 16.71 0.05 -0.09
CA ILE A 127 16.57 -0.38 -1.49
C ILE A 127 17.85 -0.11 -2.28
N ASN A 128 18.51 1.03 -2.06
CA ASN A 128 19.74 1.38 -2.76
C ASN A 128 20.94 0.48 -2.39
N GLU A 129 20.90 -0.16 -1.25
CA GLU A 129 21.91 -1.14 -0.83
C GLU A 129 21.70 -2.56 -1.39
N LEU A 130 20.60 -2.81 -2.07
CA LEU A 130 20.41 -4.06 -2.80
C LEU A 130 21.43 -4.17 -3.96
N PRO A 131 21.92 -5.38 -4.29
CA PRO A 131 22.72 -5.61 -5.50
C PRO A 131 22.00 -5.05 -6.73
N SER A 132 22.73 -4.47 -7.68
CA SER A 132 22.19 -3.70 -8.81
C SER A 132 21.05 -4.42 -9.55
N THR A 133 21.25 -5.68 -9.93
CA THR A 133 20.24 -6.51 -10.62
C THR A 133 19.01 -6.75 -9.73
N SER A 134 19.22 -7.09 -8.45
CA SER A 134 18.11 -7.32 -7.52
C SER A 134 17.31 -6.05 -7.28
N ARG A 135 17.99 -4.90 -7.14
CA ARG A 135 17.35 -3.59 -6.99
C ARG A 135 16.50 -3.23 -8.22
N GLN A 136 17.05 -3.41 -9.41
CA GLN A 136 16.33 -3.12 -10.65
C GLN A 136 15.07 -3.98 -10.79
N ILE A 137 15.17 -5.29 -10.56
CA ILE A 137 14.03 -6.21 -10.59
C ILE A 137 13.00 -5.83 -9.51
N PHE A 138 13.46 -5.48 -8.31
CA PHE A 138 12.60 -5.07 -7.20
C PHE A 138 11.82 -3.79 -7.53
N ILE A 139 12.49 -2.77 -8.10
CA ILE A 139 11.86 -1.52 -8.54
C ILE A 139 10.82 -1.79 -9.64
N LEU A 140 11.17 -2.59 -10.66
CA LEU A 140 10.23 -2.94 -11.73
C LEU A 140 9.00 -3.66 -11.19
N SER A 141 9.18 -4.55 -10.22
CA SER A 141 8.07 -5.32 -9.63
C SER A 141 7.19 -4.48 -8.70
N ARG A 142 7.78 -3.70 -7.79
CA ARG A 142 7.07 -3.05 -6.69
C ARG A 142 6.69 -1.59 -6.94
N ILE A 143 7.54 -0.87 -7.65
CA ILE A 143 7.30 0.56 -7.97
C ILE A 143 6.60 0.70 -9.32
N ASN A 144 7.05 -0.04 -10.32
CA ASN A 144 6.48 0.01 -11.66
C ASN A 144 5.34 -1.01 -11.89
N ASN A 145 5.03 -1.85 -10.90
CA ASN A 145 3.94 -2.86 -10.95
C ASN A 145 4.00 -3.83 -12.14
N MET A 146 5.19 -4.10 -12.65
CA MET A 146 5.36 -5.07 -13.72
C MET A 146 5.20 -6.50 -13.18
N SER A 147 4.52 -7.34 -13.94
CA SER A 147 4.44 -8.77 -13.67
C SER A 147 5.80 -9.45 -13.83
N ASN A 148 6.00 -10.59 -13.16
CA ASN A 148 7.25 -11.37 -13.29
C ASN A 148 7.55 -11.77 -14.74
N LYS A 149 6.53 -11.99 -15.57
CA LYS A 149 6.68 -12.30 -16.99
C LYS A 149 7.19 -11.11 -17.80
N GLU A 150 6.63 -9.92 -17.57
CA GLU A 150 7.08 -8.68 -18.23
C GLU A 150 8.52 -8.33 -17.85
N ILE A 151 8.87 -8.47 -16.56
CA ILE A 151 10.25 -8.25 -16.09
C ILE A 151 11.21 -9.24 -16.73
N ALA A 152 10.83 -10.52 -16.78
CA ALA A 152 11.63 -11.58 -17.40
C ALA A 152 11.93 -11.27 -18.88
N THR A 153 10.89 -10.87 -19.62
CA THR A 153 11.03 -10.46 -21.03
C THR A 153 11.89 -9.22 -21.18
N ARG A 154 11.68 -8.19 -20.34
CA ARG A 154 12.40 -6.91 -20.41
C ARG A 154 13.88 -7.03 -20.08
N MET A 155 14.24 -7.93 -19.18
CA MET A 155 15.61 -8.12 -18.72
C MET A 155 16.33 -9.31 -19.36
N ASP A 156 15.66 -10.01 -20.26
CA ASP A 156 16.15 -11.23 -20.91
C ASP A 156 16.63 -12.31 -19.93
N ILE A 157 15.78 -12.60 -18.92
CA ILE A 157 16.03 -13.59 -17.89
C ILE A 157 14.81 -14.49 -17.69
N SER A 158 14.97 -15.63 -17.00
CA SER A 158 13.83 -16.49 -16.71
C SER A 158 12.91 -15.89 -15.62
N VAL A 159 11.62 -16.22 -15.67
CA VAL A 159 10.65 -15.86 -14.61
C VAL A 159 11.13 -16.37 -13.24
N LYS A 160 11.71 -17.57 -13.20
CA LYS A 160 12.28 -18.15 -11.98
C LYS A 160 13.45 -17.31 -11.42
N THR A 161 14.25 -16.71 -12.30
CA THR A 161 15.32 -15.78 -11.90
C THR A 161 14.73 -14.49 -11.30
N VAL A 162 13.66 -13.96 -11.88
CA VAL A 162 12.95 -12.80 -11.33
C VAL A 162 12.42 -13.10 -9.92
N GLU A 163 11.74 -14.22 -9.73
CA GLU A 163 11.20 -14.66 -8.43
C GLU A 163 12.31 -14.83 -7.39
N PHE A 164 13.44 -15.40 -7.78
CA PHE A 164 14.61 -15.53 -6.92
C PHE A 164 15.12 -14.18 -6.44
N HIS A 165 15.28 -13.20 -7.36
CA HIS A 165 15.75 -11.87 -6.99
C HIS A 165 14.74 -11.13 -6.10
N ILE A 166 13.44 -11.22 -6.37
CA ILE A 166 12.38 -10.62 -5.53
C ILE A 166 12.44 -11.21 -4.12
N THR A 167 12.46 -12.54 -4.00
CA THR A 167 12.49 -13.24 -2.71
C THR A 167 13.75 -12.88 -1.91
N ARG A 168 14.91 -12.82 -2.58
CA ARG A 168 16.18 -12.43 -1.97
C ARG A 168 16.16 -10.98 -1.50
N SER A 169 15.62 -10.06 -2.32
CA SER A 169 15.47 -8.64 -1.95
C SER A 169 14.58 -8.48 -0.73
N LEU A 170 13.42 -9.12 -0.72
CA LEU A 170 12.51 -9.10 0.43
C LEU A 170 13.18 -9.61 1.71
N LYS A 171 13.97 -10.69 1.63
CA LYS A 171 14.71 -11.23 2.78
C LYS A 171 15.74 -10.22 3.31
N GLN A 172 16.50 -9.55 2.42
CA GLN A 172 17.49 -8.54 2.81
C GLN A 172 16.83 -7.30 3.41
N LEU A 173 15.77 -6.80 2.77
CA LEU A 173 15.02 -5.66 3.29
C LEU A 173 14.40 -5.99 4.66
N ARG A 174 13.84 -7.19 4.83
CA ARG A 174 13.33 -7.65 6.13
C ARG A 174 14.37 -7.57 7.25
N ALA A 175 15.56 -8.00 7.00
CA ALA A 175 16.62 -7.94 8.00
C ALA A 175 16.99 -6.50 8.39
N LYS A 176 16.94 -5.56 7.44
CA LYS A 176 17.29 -4.15 7.67
C LYS A 176 16.17 -3.32 8.29
N LEU A 177 14.94 -3.63 7.93
CA LEU A 177 13.76 -2.87 8.34
C LEU A 177 12.98 -3.58 9.47
N LYS A 178 13.62 -4.48 10.24
CA LYS A 178 12.96 -5.28 11.28
C LYS A 178 12.23 -4.44 12.33
N ASP A 179 12.75 -3.24 12.62
CA ASP A 179 12.18 -2.32 13.60
C ASP A 179 11.01 -1.50 13.04
N TYR A 180 10.76 -1.61 11.71
CA TYR A 180 9.70 -0.92 10.96
C TYR A 180 8.76 -1.94 10.33
N GLN A 181 8.18 -2.83 11.15
CA GLN A 181 7.35 -3.97 10.67
C GLN A 181 6.18 -3.54 9.77
N PHE A 182 5.61 -2.37 9.98
CA PHE A 182 4.53 -1.81 9.17
C PHE A 182 4.95 -1.46 7.73
N VAL A 183 6.26 -1.30 7.46
CA VAL A 183 6.78 -1.04 6.11
C VAL A 183 6.63 -2.25 5.18
N TRP A 184 6.48 -3.46 5.74
CA TRP A 184 6.33 -4.71 4.96
C TRP A 184 5.11 -4.75 4.07
N ILE A 185 4.13 -3.95 4.38
CA ILE A 185 2.89 -3.83 3.63
C ILE A 185 3.13 -3.06 2.32
N TRP A 186 4.22 -2.29 2.27
CA TRP A 186 4.61 -1.45 1.14
C TRP A 186 5.66 -2.07 0.22
N LEU A 187 6.37 -3.06 0.69
CA LEU A 187 7.42 -3.77 -0.03
C LEU A 187 6.92 -5.12 -0.55
#